data_05e661f6642d16faef85408108790e7f
#
_entry.id   05e661f6642d16faef85408108790e7f
#
_cell.length_a   1.000
_cell.length_b   1.000
_cell.length_c   1.000
_cell.angle_alpha   90.00
_cell.angle_beta   90.00
_cell.angle_gamma   90.00
#
_symmetry.space_group_name_H-M   'P 1'
#
loop_
_entity.id
_entity.type
_entity.pdbx_description
1 polymer ?
#
loop_
_entity_poly.entity_id
_entity_poly.type
_entity_poly.pdbx_seq_one_letter_code
_entity_poly.pdbx_strand_id
1 'polypeptide(L)' 'DRIEELIKNHLGTITKTEILENTPGISQTTVQRTLTDLVKAEKIIKIGNGRYTKYKWNWDKEN' A
#
# COMPACT_ATOMS: atom_id res chain seq x y z
N ASP A 1 2.88 -10.42 -5.55
CA ASP A 1 3.57 -9.14 -5.51
C ASP A 1 3.97 -8.79 -4.09
N ARG A 2 5.25 -8.43 -3.91
CA ARG A 2 5.79 -8.15 -2.58
C ARG A 2 5.05 -7.01 -1.87
N ILE A 3 4.70 -5.96 -2.61
CA ILE A 3 4.01 -4.81 -2.02
C ILE A 3 2.61 -5.19 -1.57
N GLU A 4 1.89 -5.95 -2.37
CA GLU A 4 0.57 -6.44 -1.98
C GLU A 4 0.64 -7.26 -0.70
N GLU A 5 1.57 -8.20 -0.65
CA GLU A 5 1.71 -9.07 0.51
C GLU A 5 2.10 -8.28 1.76
N LEU A 6 2.95 -7.27 1.60
CA LEU A 6 3.36 -6.44 2.71
C LEU A 6 2.16 -5.72 3.33
N ILE A 7 1.31 -5.15 2.50
CA ILE A 7 0.12 -4.45 2.97
C ILE A 7 -0.88 -5.43 3.58
N LYS A 8 -1.07 -6.56 2.92
CA LYS A 8 -2.03 -7.57 3.37
C LYS A 8 -1.66 -8.15 4.73
N ASN A 9 -0.37 -8.36 4.95
CA ASN A 9 0.11 -8.97 6.20
C ASN A 9 0.35 -7.96 7.31
N HIS A 10 0.29 -6.66 7.00
CA HIS A 10 0.50 -5.61 7.99
C HIS A 10 -0.79 -5.35 8.76
N LEU A 11 -0.71 -5.39 10.08
CA LEU A 11 -1.87 -5.11 10.90
C LEU A 11 -2.19 -3.62 10.89
N GLY A 12 -3.43 -3.28 10.55
CA GLY A 12 -3.87 -1.89 10.49
C GLY A 12 -3.37 -1.18 9.23
N THR A 13 -3.09 0.11 9.36
CA THR A 13 -2.65 0.92 8.23
C THR A 13 -1.13 0.93 8.10
N ILE A 14 -0.67 1.16 6.89
CA ILE A 14 0.76 1.26 6.60
C ILE A 14 1.02 2.53 5.79
N THR A 15 2.11 3.22 6.06
CA THR A 15 2.47 4.42 5.32
C THR A 15 3.37 4.07 4.14
N LYS A 16 3.45 5.00 3.16
CA LYS A 16 4.33 4.82 2.02
C LYS A 16 5.79 4.67 2.49
N THR A 17 6.18 5.43 3.51
CA THR A 17 7.52 5.36 4.06
C THR A 17 7.82 3.96 4.58
N GLU A 18 6.88 3.37 5.30
CA GLU A 18 7.05 2.01 5.80
C GLU A 18 7.19 1.00 4.67
N ILE A 19 6.41 1.19 3.60
CA ILE A 19 6.50 0.32 2.43
C ILE A 19 7.89 0.43 1.80
N LEU A 20 8.39 1.66 1.63
CA LEU A 20 9.71 1.88 1.07
C LEU A 20 10.83 1.26 1.91
N GLU A 21 10.70 1.36 3.23
CA GLU A 21 11.71 0.79 4.14
C GLU A 21 11.75 -0.73 4.07
N ASN A 22 10.61 -1.36 3.75
CA ASN A 22 10.52 -2.81 3.66
C ASN A 22 10.72 -3.36 2.25
N THR A 23 10.95 -2.49 1.28
CA THR A 23 11.19 -2.89 -0.11
C THR A 23 12.41 -2.16 -0.67
N PRO A 24 13.60 -2.39 -0.08
CA PRO A 24 14.80 -1.62 -0.47
C PRO A 24 15.24 -1.82 -1.91
N GLY A 25 14.85 -2.91 -2.54
CA GLY A 25 15.18 -3.17 -3.93
C GLY A 25 14.21 -2.58 -4.94
N ILE A 26 13.18 -1.88 -4.47
CA ILE A 26 12.16 -1.31 -5.35
C ILE A 26 12.22 0.21 -5.30
N SER A 27 12.21 0.85 -6.47
CA SER A 27 12.28 2.31 -6.53
C SER A 27 11.00 2.96 -6.02
N GLN A 28 11.13 4.21 -5.57
CA GLN A 28 9.99 4.98 -5.08
C GLN A 28 8.91 5.11 -6.16
N THR A 29 9.34 5.32 -7.41
CA THR A 29 8.41 5.46 -8.53
C THR A 29 7.59 4.18 -8.70
N THR A 30 8.24 3.02 -8.63
CA THR A 30 7.55 1.75 -8.77
C THR A 30 6.58 1.52 -7.61
N VAL A 31 6.98 1.87 -6.39
CA VAL A 31 6.10 1.74 -5.23
C VAL A 31 4.86 2.61 -5.43
N GLN A 32 5.05 3.87 -5.84
CA GLN A 32 3.93 4.78 -6.05
C GLN A 32 2.97 4.25 -7.13
N ARG A 33 3.52 3.74 -8.23
CA ARG A 33 2.69 3.19 -9.31
C ARG A 33 1.89 1.99 -8.82
N THR A 34 2.55 1.10 -8.09
CA THR A 34 1.89 -0.09 -7.56
C THR A 34 0.75 0.29 -6.61
N LEU A 35 1.01 1.25 -5.72
CA LEU A 35 -0.03 1.72 -4.79
C LEU A 35 -1.22 2.32 -5.55
N THR A 36 -0.95 3.12 -6.58
CA THR A 36 -2.00 3.71 -7.39
C THR A 36 -2.84 2.62 -8.06
N ASP A 37 -2.18 1.62 -8.63
CA ASP A 37 -2.87 0.52 -9.30
C ASP A 37 -3.72 -0.29 -8.32
N LEU A 38 -3.20 -0.54 -7.12
CA LEU A 38 -3.94 -1.28 -6.11
C LEU A 38 -5.17 -0.51 -5.64
N VAL A 39 -5.05 0.81 -5.50
CA VAL A 39 -6.20 1.64 -5.14
C VAL A 39 -7.26 1.61 -6.23
N LYS A 40 -6.84 1.70 -7.49
CA LYS A 40 -7.77 1.64 -8.62
C LYS A 40 -8.48 0.30 -8.70
N ALA A 41 -7.77 -0.77 -8.36
CA ALA A 41 -8.35 -2.12 -8.35
C ALA A 41 -9.17 -2.38 -7.09
N GLU A 42 -9.21 -1.41 -6.18
CA GLU A 42 -9.93 -1.50 -4.92
C GLU A 42 -9.41 -2.62 -4.00
N LYS A 43 -8.15 -3.00 -4.20
CA LYS A 43 -7.51 -4.00 -3.33
C LYS A 43 -7.03 -3.38 -2.04
N ILE A 44 -6.71 -2.10 -2.05
CA ILE A 44 -6.31 -1.36 -0.86
C ILE A 44 -7.14 -0.08 -0.75
N ILE A 45 -7.21 0.44 0.46
CA ILE A 45 -7.93 1.67 0.76
C ILE A 45 -6.92 2.74 1.13
N LYS A 46 -7.03 3.90 0.48
CA LYS A 46 -6.18 5.05 0.77
C LYS A 46 -6.87 5.91 1.81
N ILE A 47 -6.18 6.19 2.91
CA ILE A 47 -6.72 6.98 4.02
C ILE A 47 -5.89 8.24 4.18
N GLY A 48 -6.55 9.39 4.27
CA GLY A 48 -5.88 10.67 4.41
C GLY A 48 -5.32 11.17 3.09
N ASN A 49 -4.51 12.21 3.16
CA ASN A 49 -3.89 12.77 1.97
C ASN A 49 -2.57 13.46 2.35
N GLY A 50 -1.80 13.83 1.33
CA GLY A 50 -0.51 14.47 1.53
C GLY A 50 0.45 13.56 2.28
N ARG A 51 1.21 14.16 3.19
CA ARG A 51 2.23 13.42 3.95
C ARG A 51 1.65 12.44 4.95
N TYR A 52 0.37 12.55 5.24
CA TYR A 52 -0.28 11.67 6.22
C TYR A 52 -1.07 10.54 5.55
N THR A 53 -0.84 10.32 4.26
CA THR A 53 -1.51 9.25 3.53
C THR A 53 -1.11 7.89 4.10
N LYS A 54 -2.12 7.06 4.35
CA LYS A 54 -1.92 5.70 4.82
C LYS A 54 -2.70 4.75 3.92
N TYR A 55 -2.34 3.49 3.94
CA TYR A 55 -2.99 2.46 3.14
C TYR A 55 -3.32 1.28 4.02
N LYS A 56 -4.39 0.57 3.66
CA LYS A 56 -4.72 -0.68 4.34
C LYS A 56 -5.34 -1.63 3.33
N TRP A 57 -5.22 -2.93 3.61
CA TRP A 57 -5.81 -3.94 2.73
C TRP A 57 -7.34 -3.87 2.83
N ASN A 58 -7.99 -3.99 1.69
CA ASN A 58 -9.46 -3.93 1.64
C ASN A 58 -10.04 -5.33 1.86
N TRP A 59 -10.16 -5.72 3.12
CA TRP A 59 -10.69 -7.03 3.48
C TRP A 59 -12.14 -7.20 3.08
N ASP A 60 -12.91 -6.13 3.06
CA ASP A 60 -14.32 -6.18 2.69
C ASP A 60 -14.50 -6.63 1.25
N LYS A 61 -13.63 -6.17 0.37
CA LYS A 61 -13.71 -6.55 -1.03
C LYS A 61 -13.32 -8.02 -1.24
N GLU A 62 -12.38 -8.49 -0.44
CA GLU A 62 -11.88 -9.85 -0.59
C GLU A 62 -12.92 -10.90 -0.21
N ASN A 63 -13.88 -10.52 0.59
CA ASN A 63 -14.99 -11.39 0.98
C ASN A 63 -16.14 -11.23 0.00
#